data_b009ceb31e5a0241c947e287f3e4587c
#
_entry.id   b009ceb31e5a0241c947e287f3e4587c
#
_cell.length_a   1.000
_cell.length_b   1.000
_cell.length_c   1.000
_cell.angle_alpha   90.00
_cell.angle_beta   90.00
_cell.angle_gamma   90.00
#
_symmetry.space_group_name_H-M   'P 1'
#
loop_
_entity.id
_entity.type
_entity.pdbx_description
1 polymer ?
#
loop_
_entity_poly.entity_id
_entity_poly.type
_entity_poly.pdbx_seq_one_letter_code
_entity_poly.pdbx_strand_id
1 'polypeptide(L)'
;LFLIILRPTGFTLFPYTTLFRSLALLASCQSINKESYNIDSVASPKGTEVFHPDWKNIADNYQFPEWFADAKFGIFIHWGPYSVPAYDTEWYSRNMYQKDHHVYKHHIETWGPQDKFGYKDFIPLFKAEKFNAEEWVKLFKEAGAKYIVPVAEHHDGFSMYNSKLNKWNAVNMGPKKDIIGLLKEAIEKEGLIFGLSTHRAENAWFYNGGMKFPSDVQDSTISLYGRRYDNEKYTEDFAREWLTHTYELINKYEPKLIWFDWTVNNPVLMPYFNKFMAYYYNNALDWGKNVVVNTKYGYPTNVQVWDIERGKSGKMMQFPWQTDTSVGKKSWSYIDGEENKSPEQIVHDLIDIVSKNGNLLLNIGPRADGTITDEQKAVLLSIGKWLKVNGEAIYGTRCWKKFGEGDTEATKGAFSDNAAIAYTAQDMRFTTKDNDLYAIILNWSDNGTLIKSLNKESIADAKIVRINLLGSDEKIDWKQTDEGLKISFPQNKPCEYAYSFKISFNKKVGEHLKSEAVNE
;
A
#
# COMPACT_ATOMS: atom_id res chain seq x y z
N LEU A 1 1.77 21.26 -50.11
CA LEU A 1 2.30 22.21 -51.13
C LEU A 1 2.37 23.59 -50.52
N PHE A 2 3.59 24.08 -50.40
CA PHE A 2 4.12 25.44 -50.62
C PHE A 2 3.29 26.62 -50.10
N LEU A 3 3.85 27.39 -49.27
CA LEU A 3 4.96 28.38 -49.23
C LEU A 3 4.48 29.83 -49.35
N ILE A 4 5.11 30.63 -48.54
CA ILE A 4 5.77 31.96 -48.74
C ILE A 4 5.02 33.15 -48.15
N ILE A 5 5.58 33.70 -47.08
CA ILE A 5 6.34 34.95 -46.87
C ILE A 5 5.59 36.24 -47.26
N LEU A 6 5.51 37.21 -46.30
CA LEU A 6 6.18 38.54 -46.41
C LEU A 6 5.85 39.43 -45.20
N ARG A 7 6.90 39.96 -44.57
CA ARG A 7 6.88 41.20 -43.78
C ARG A 7 6.78 42.42 -44.73
N PRO A 8 6.32 43.59 -44.24
CA PRO A 8 7.31 44.57 -43.84
C PRO A 8 6.93 45.53 -42.68
N THR A 9 7.92 45.89 -41.91
CA THR A 9 8.44 47.23 -41.53
C THR A 9 7.48 48.41 -41.31
N GLY A 10 7.61 49.01 -40.12
CA GLY A 10 7.09 50.33 -39.81
C GLY A 10 7.52 50.81 -38.43
N PHE A 11 8.69 51.45 -38.36
CA PHE A 11 9.15 52.21 -37.19
C PHE A 11 8.34 53.50 -37.04
N THR A 12 7.87 53.79 -35.81
CA THR A 12 7.68 55.17 -35.37
C THR A 12 8.01 55.29 -33.88
N LEU A 13 9.03 56.07 -33.63
CA LEU A 13 9.46 56.58 -32.34
C LEU A 13 8.50 57.69 -31.84
N PHE A 14 8.11 57.68 -30.57
CA PHE A 14 7.88 58.86 -29.73
C PHE A 14 7.84 58.46 -28.23
N PRO A 15 7.98 59.43 -27.23
CA PRO A 15 9.22 59.54 -26.46
C PRO A 15 9.05 59.13 -24.96
N TYR A 16 10.20 59.04 -24.30
CA TYR A 16 10.37 58.89 -22.86
C TYR A 16 9.57 59.92 -22.06
N THR A 17 8.72 59.46 -21.15
CA THR A 17 8.52 59.96 -19.78
C THR A 17 7.37 59.18 -19.13
N THR A 18 7.68 58.23 -18.31
CA THR A 18 7.00 57.81 -17.06
C THR A 18 7.52 56.42 -16.65
N LEU A 19 8.78 56.39 -16.34
CA LEU A 19 9.39 55.28 -15.61
C LEU A 19 9.61 55.85 -14.17
N PHE A 20 8.77 55.50 -13.22
CA PHE A 20 9.03 55.45 -11.80
C PHE A 20 7.68 55.38 -11.03
N ARG A 21 6.98 54.27 -11.08
CA ARG A 21 6.01 53.85 -10.07
C ARG A 21 5.40 52.47 -10.38
N SER A 22 6.23 51.43 -10.54
CA SER A 22 5.75 50.05 -10.57
C SER A 22 6.91 49.06 -10.27
N LEU A 23 7.70 49.40 -9.26
CA LEU A 23 8.79 48.52 -8.77
C LEU A 23 8.72 48.36 -7.25
N ALA A 24 7.50 48.20 -6.72
CA ALA A 24 7.30 47.98 -5.29
C ALA A 24 6.18 46.94 -4.95
N LEU A 25 5.90 46.01 -5.86
CA LEU A 25 4.88 44.96 -5.64
C LEU A 25 5.33 43.56 -6.07
N LEU A 26 6.63 43.30 -6.13
CA LEU A 26 7.19 41.98 -6.43
C LEU A 26 8.22 41.50 -5.39
N ALA A 27 8.08 41.95 -4.15
CA ALA A 27 8.96 41.55 -3.06
C ALA A 27 8.18 41.21 -1.78
N SER A 28 7.15 40.37 -1.91
CA SER A 28 6.56 39.69 -0.76
C SER A 28 6.27 38.21 -1.05
N CYS A 29 7.17 37.55 -1.76
CA CYS A 29 7.32 36.09 -1.56
C CYS A 29 8.00 35.94 -0.21
N GLN A 30 7.16 35.82 0.82
CA GLN A 30 7.57 35.66 2.19
C GLN A 30 8.48 34.45 2.33
N SER A 31 9.59 34.67 2.95
CA SER A 31 10.35 33.70 3.71
C SER A 31 9.43 32.90 4.63
N ILE A 32 8.87 31.80 4.15
CA ILE A 32 8.45 30.72 5.03
C ILE A 32 9.74 30.33 5.75
N ASN A 33 9.73 30.39 7.07
CA ASN A 33 10.86 30.20 7.97
C ASN A 33 11.79 29.08 7.46
N LYS A 34 12.94 29.44 6.91
CA LYS A 34 13.99 28.49 6.51
C LYS A 34 14.55 27.66 7.68
N GLU A 35 14.25 28.05 8.92
CA GLU A 35 14.69 27.35 10.14
C GLU A 35 13.86 26.09 10.44
N SER A 36 12.64 25.94 9.91
CA SER A 36 11.76 24.80 10.24
C SER A 36 12.08 23.51 9.50
N TYR A 37 12.85 23.58 8.40
CA TYR A 37 13.20 22.40 7.56
C TYR A 37 14.69 22.17 7.48
N ASN A 38 15.39 22.37 8.59
CA ASN A 38 16.81 22.05 8.66
C ASN A 38 16.98 20.54 8.87
N ILE A 39 17.31 19.81 7.80
CA ILE A 39 17.61 18.36 7.83
C ILE A 39 18.71 18.05 8.83
N ASP A 40 19.70 18.95 8.96
CA ASP A 40 20.85 18.78 9.85
C ASP A 40 20.47 18.88 11.34
N SER A 41 19.26 19.40 11.66
CA SER A 41 18.73 19.42 13.04
C SER A 41 18.05 18.11 13.43
N VAL A 42 17.81 17.22 12.50
CA VAL A 42 17.29 15.87 12.77
C VAL A 42 18.45 15.00 13.24
N ALA A 43 18.28 14.33 14.39
CA ALA A 43 19.34 13.50 14.97
C ALA A 43 19.88 12.50 13.95
N SER A 44 21.18 12.55 13.71
CA SER A 44 21.88 11.53 12.93
C SER A 44 21.83 10.17 13.64
N PRO A 45 21.91 9.05 12.91
CA PRO A 45 22.09 7.72 13.49
C PRO A 45 23.28 7.73 14.48
N LYS A 46 23.14 7.04 15.61
CA LYS A 46 24.19 7.01 16.64
C LYS A 46 25.25 5.94 16.40
N GLY A 47 25.06 5.07 15.43
CA GLY A 47 25.92 3.92 15.16
C GLY A 47 26.91 4.11 14.03
N THR A 48 27.58 3.04 13.66
CA THR A 48 28.41 3.00 12.45
C THR A 48 27.51 3.03 11.23
N GLU A 49 27.69 4.02 10.34
CA GLU A 49 26.95 4.11 9.09
C GLU A 49 27.37 2.99 8.13
N VAL A 50 26.47 2.04 7.90
CA VAL A 50 26.63 0.95 6.92
C VAL A 50 26.03 1.36 5.57
N PHE A 51 24.88 2.04 5.61
CA PHE A 51 24.15 2.46 4.42
C PHE A 51 24.48 3.91 4.07
N HIS A 52 24.88 4.13 2.81
CA HIS A 52 25.11 5.45 2.23
C HIS A 52 24.01 5.74 1.18
N PRO A 53 23.72 7.01 0.84
CA PRO A 53 22.66 7.37 -0.12
C PRO A 53 23.08 7.09 -1.58
N ASP A 54 23.39 5.84 -1.85
CA ASP A 54 23.83 5.28 -3.13
C ASP A 54 23.20 3.90 -3.33
N TRP A 55 22.58 3.69 -4.50
CA TRP A 55 21.84 2.45 -4.77
C TRP A 55 22.71 1.20 -4.71
N LYS A 56 23.96 1.30 -5.17
CA LYS A 56 24.87 0.15 -5.13
C LYS A 56 25.21 -0.21 -3.69
N ASN A 57 25.56 0.78 -2.86
CA ASN A 57 25.84 0.54 -1.45
C ASN A 57 24.62 -0.05 -0.73
N ILE A 58 23.41 0.50 -0.97
CA ILE A 58 22.19 -0.03 -0.35
C ILE A 58 21.94 -1.47 -0.80
N ALA A 59 22.07 -1.77 -2.10
CA ALA A 59 21.87 -3.11 -2.65
C ALA A 59 22.86 -4.15 -2.14
N ASP A 60 24.11 -3.74 -1.90
CA ASP A 60 25.16 -4.62 -1.41
C ASP A 60 24.98 -4.98 0.08
N ASN A 61 24.27 -4.16 0.86
CA ASN A 61 24.13 -4.31 2.32
C ASN A 61 22.71 -4.67 2.77
N TYR A 62 21.67 -4.40 1.96
CA TYR A 62 20.28 -4.67 2.32
C TYR A 62 19.92 -6.13 2.10
N GLN A 63 19.20 -6.69 3.07
CA GLN A 63 18.59 -8.01 2.97
C GLN A 63 17.13 -7.94 3.36
N PHE A 64 16.27 -8.56 2.56
CA PHE A 64 14.85 -8.65 2.88
C PHE A 64 14.63 -9.37 4.20
N PRO A 65 13.89 -8.79 5.15
CA PRO A 65 13.60 -9.44 6.41
C PRO A 65 12.76 -10.70 6.22
N GLU A 66 13.14 -11.78 6.92
CA GLU A 66 12.33 -13.01 6.91
C GLU A 66 10.90 -12.78 7.40
N TRP A 67 10.72 -11.89 8.41
CA TRP A 67 9.40 -11.59 8.92
C TRP A 67 8.43 -11.11 7.84
N PHE A 68 8.92 -10.34 6.83
CA PHE A 68 8.09 -9.86 5.73
C PHE A 68 7.73 -11.00 4.78
N ALA A 69 8.72 -11.82 4.43
CA ALA A 69 8.50 -13.01 3.61
C ALA A 69 7.56 -14.04 4.26
N ASP A 70 7.48 -14.05 5.60
CA ASP A 70 6.63 -14.97 6.38
C ASP A 70 5.24 -14.42 6.65
N ALA A 71 5.09 -13.11 6.71
CA ALA A 71 3.85 -12.44 7.14
C ALA A 71 2.68 -12.62 6.17
N LYS A 72 2.89 -12.56 4.87
CA LYS A 72 1.96 -12.80 3.77
C LYS A 72 0.71 -11.92 3.72
N PHE A 73 0.14 -11.52 4.88
CA PHE A 73 -1.11 -10.78 4.96
C PHE A 73 -1.02 -9.65 5.98
N GLY A 74 -1.34 -8.43 5.55
CA GLY A 74 -1.40 -7.24 6.37
C GLY A 74 -2.69 -6.45 6.14
N ILE A 75 -2.97 -5.50 7.05
CA ILE A 75 -4.07 -4.54 6.93
C ILE A 75 -3.53 -3.15 6.68
N PHE A 76 -4.08 -2.47 5.67
CA PHE A 76 -3.92 -1.06 5.38
C PHE A 76 -5.11 -0.28 5.93
N ILE A 77 -4.91 0.98 6.35
CA ILE A 77 -6.01 1.78 6.89
C ILE A 77 -5.98 3.17 6.27
N HIS A 78 -6.93 3.45 5.35
CA HIS A 78 -7.14 4.80 4.83
C HIS A 78 -8.23 5.50 5.64
N TRP A 79 -7.81 6.38 6.56
CA TRP A 79 -8.69 7.07 7.47
C TRP A 79 -8.17 8.48 7.78
N GLY A 80 -9.06 9.48 7.66
CA GLY A 80 -8.72 10.87 7.84
C GLY A 80 -9.92 11.79 7.61
N PRO A 81 -9.75 13.13 7.57
CA PRO A 81 -10.84 14.08 7.33
C PRO A 81 -11.60 13.83 6.03
N TYR A 82 -11.00 13.21 5.02
CA TYR A 82 -11.65 12.81 3.78
C TYR A 82 -12.74 11.72 3.96
N SER A 83 -12.81 11.09 5.14
CA SER A 83 -13.92 10.17 5.48
C SER A 83 -15.19 10.90 5.92
N VAL A 84 -15.13 12.22 6.17
CA VAL A 84 -16.29 13.02 6.63
C VAL A 84 -17.32 13.20 5.52
N PRO A 85 -16.97 13.63 4.29
CA PRO A 85 -17.96 13.80 3.22
C PRO A 85 -18.54 12.47 2.75
N ALA A 86 -17.88 11.35 3.01
CA ALA A 86 -18.32 9.98 2.65
C ALA A 86 -18.81 9.84 1.21
N TYR A 87 -18.17 10.54 0.27
CA TYR A 87 -18.58 10.62 -1.12
C TYR A 87 -17.40 10.49 -2.08
N ASP A 88 -17.58 9.80 -3.18
CA ASP A 88 -16.65 9.53 -4.27
C ASP A 88 -15.46 8.66 -3.86
N THR A 89 -14.35 9.26 -3.39
CA THR A 89 -13.15 8.55 -2.91
C THR A 89 -12.38 9.43 -1.90
N GLU A 90 -11.26 8.95 -1.38
CA GLU A 90 -10.32 9.73 -0.55
C GLU A 90 -9.76 10.96 -1.30
N TRP A 91 -9.87 10.98 -2.62
CA TRP A 91 -9.53 12.13 -3.46
C TRP A 91 -10.59 13.24 -3.44
N TYR A 92 -11.67 13.08 -2.67
CA TYR A 92 -12.67 14.15 -2.48
C TYR A 92 -12.01 15.49 -2.15
N SER A 93 -11.00 15.46 -1.29
CA SER A 93 -10.25 16.65 -0.85
C SER A 93 -9.59 17.43 -2.00
N ARG A 94 -9.18 16.74 -3.08
CA ARG A 94 -8.72 17.36 -4.33
C ARG A 94 -9.87 17.68 -5.27
N ASN A 95 -10.76 16.70 -5.47
CA ASN A 95 -11.78 16.75 -6.52
C ASN A 95 -12.82 17.84 -6.29
N MET A 96 -13.06 18.23 -5.02
CA MET A 96 -13.89 19.38 -4.68
C MET A 96 -13.35 20.71 -5.23
N TYR A 97 -12.07 20.78 -5.59
CA TYR A 97 -11.42 21.95 -6.19
C TYR A 97 -11.18 21.79 -7.70
N GLN A 98 -11.70 20.78 -8.36
CA GLN A 98 -11.58 20.56 -9.81
C GLN A 98 -12.92 20.86 -10.49
N LYS A 99 -13.08 22.02 -11.14
CA LYS A 99 -14.36 22.50 -11.69
C LYS A 99 -15.05 21.49 -12.62
N ASP A 100 -14.26 20.74 -13.39
CA ASP A 100 -14.78 19.78 -14.36
C ASP A 100 -15.11 18.41 -13.75
N HIS A 101 -14.82 18.23 -12.45
CA HIS A 101 -15.10 16.98 -11.73
C HIS A 101 -16.49 17.04 -11.06
N HIS A 102 -17.24 15.94 -11.09
CA HIS A 102 -18.58 15.89 -10.50
C HIS A 102 -18.61 16.20 -8.99
N VAL A 103 -17.55 15.91 -8.26
CA VAL A 103 -17.39 16.22 -6.84
C VAL A 103 -17.43 17.74 -6.58
N TYR A 104 -16.94 18.58 -7.50
CA TYR A 104 -17.00 20.03 -7.38
C TYR A 104 -18.44 20.52 -7.23
N LYS A 105 -19.34 20.05 -8.11
CA LYS A 105 -20.76 20.41 -8.08
C LYS A 105 -21.43 19.85 -6.82
N HIS A 106 -21.21 18.58 -6.52
CA HIS A 106 -21.73 17.94 -5.31
C HIS A 106 -21.33 18.69 -4.05
N HIS A 107 -20.07 19.14 -3.96
CA HIS A 107 -19.59 19.89 -2.82
C HIS A 107 -20.37 21.20 -2.62
N ILE A 108 -20.55 21.99 -3.69
CA ILE A 108 -21.30 23.24 -3.64
C ILE A 108 -22.76 23.01 -3.21
N GLU A 109 -23.39 21.97 -3.74
CA GLU A 109 -24.81 21.64 -3.44
C GLU A 109 -24.99 21.16 -2.00
N THR A 110 -23.98 20.48 -1.43
CA THR A 110 -24.10 19.85 -0.10
C THR A 110 -23.52 20.73 1.03
N TRP A 111 -22.38 21.40 0.77
CA TRP A 111 -21.60 22.09 1.80
C TRP A 111 -21.46 23.59 1.53
N GLY A 112 -21.79 24.05 0.32
CA GLY A 112 -21.61 25.43 -0.12
C GLY A 112 -20.33 25.66 -0.91
N PRO A 113 -20.08 26.89 -1.38
CA PRO A 113 -18.91 27.20 -2.19
C PRO A 113 -17.62 27.12 -1.38
N GLN A 114 -16.51 26.78 -2.05
CA GLN A 114 -15.22 26.46 -1.44
C GLN A 114 -14.51 27.67 -0.78
N ASP A 115 -14.99 28.89 -0.97
CA ASP A 115 -14.55 30.08 -0.22
C ASP A 115 -15.31 30.27 1.10
N LYS A 116 -16.41 29.51 1.34
CA LYS A 116 -17.20 29.50 2.56
C LYS A 116 -17.01 28.22 3.36
N PHE A 117 -16.95 27.10 2.69
CA PHE A 117 -16.69 25.78 3.27
C PHE A 117 -15.64 25.06 2.41
N GLY A 118 -14.38 25.12 2.83
CA GLY A 118 -13.27 24.43 2.17
C GLY A 118 -12.92 23.11 2.83
N TYR A 119 -11.89 22.44 2.33
CA TYR A 119 -11.50 21.15 2.90
C TYR A 119 -11.08 21.21 4.37
N LYS A 120 -10.41 22.28 4.79
CA LYS A 120 -10.04 22.51 6.20
C LYS A 120 -11.23 22.45 7.17
N ASP A 121 -12.44 22.74 6.67
CA ASP A 121 -13.66 22.83 7.49
C ASP A 121 -14.23 21.43 7.80
N PHE A 122 -13.79 20.37 7.10
CA PHE A 122 -14.07 18.99 7.47
C PHE A 122 -13.26 18.51 8.69
N ILE A 123 -12.10 19.12 8.96
CA ILE A 123 -11.21 18.68 10.05
C ILE A 123 -11.90 18.73 11.43
N PRO A 124 -12.61 19.79 11.81
CA PRO A 124 -13.36 19.81 13.08
C PRO A 124 -14.50 18.80 13.16
N LEU A 125 -14.99 18.32 12.00
CA LEU A 125 -16.05 17.31 11.90
C LEU A 125 -15.51 15.87 11.98
N PHE A 126 -14.23 15.69 11.72
CA PHE A 126 -13.52 14.42 11.90
C PHE A 126 -13.19 14.23 13.39
N LYS A 127 -14.11 13.68 14.17
CA LYS A 127 -14.01 13.62 15.64
C LYS A 127 -13.46 12.31 16.18
N ALA A 128 -13.63 11.22 15.44
CA ALA A 128 -13.17 9.89 15.86
C ALA A 128 -13.65 9.51 17.29
N GLU A 129 -14.88 9.88 17.64
CA GLU A 129 -15.42 9.72 18.99
C GLU A 129 -15.61 8.27 19.42
N LYS A 130 -15.77 7.36 18.44
CA LYS A 130 -15.93 5.91 18.66
C LYS A 130 -14.65 5.13 18.33
N PHE A 131 -13.56 5.82 18.02
CA PHE A 131 -12.30 5.15 17.72
C PHE A 131 -11.74 4.44 18.94
N ASN A 132 -11.47 3.13 18.78
CA ASN A 132 -10.82 2.30 19.76
C ASN A 132 -9.73 1.45 19.07
N ALA A 133 -8.46 1.80 19.29
CA ALA A 133 -7.32 1.15 18.66
C ALA A 133 -7.22 -0.34 19.03
N GLU A 134 -7.52 -0.71 20.28
CA GLU A 134 -7.45 -2.10 20.74
C GLU A 134 -8.51 -2.98 20.05
N GLU A 135 -9.75 -2.47 19.91
CA GLU A 135 -10.82 -3.19 19.21
C GLU A 135 -10.48 -3.39 17.73
N TRP A 136 -9.94 -2.35 17.06
CA TRP A 136 -9.52 -2.47 15.68
C TRP A 136 -8.44 -3.53 15.52
N VAL A 137 -7.39 -3.47 16.34
CA VAL A 137 -6.25 -4.40 16.23
C VAL A 137 -6.68 -5.83 16.54
N LYS A 138 -7.58 -6.05 17.50
CA LYS A 138 -8.15 -7.40 17.77
C LYS A 138 -8.90 -7.94 16.55
N LEU A 139 -9.72 -7.11 15.90
CA LEU A 139 -10.42 -7.49 14.67
C LEU A 139 -9.42 -7.88 13.57
N PHE A 140 -8.36 -7.09 13.36
CA PHE A 140 -7.35 -7.36 12.34
C PHE A 140 -6.54 -8.63 12.63
N LYS A 141 -6.22 -8.87 13.89
CA LYS A 141 -5.58 -10.12 14.35
C LYS A 141 -6.49 -11.32 14.11
N GLU A 142 -7.80 -11.19 14.40
CA GLU A 142 -8.79 -12.22 14.15
C GLU A 142 -8.97 -12.49 12.65
N ALA A 143 -8.88 -11.46 11.81
CA ALA A 143 -8.82 -11.57 10.35
C ALA A 143 -7.55 -12.29 9.84
N GLY A 144 -6.54 -12.49 10.70
CA GLY A 144 -5.29 -13.20 10.39
C GLY A 144 -4.13 -12.29 9.99
N ALA A 145 -4.25 -10.97 10.08
CA ALA A 145 -3.17 -10.05 9.75
C ALA A 145 -1.93 -10.28 10.62
N LYS A 146 -0.75 -10.09 10.02
CA LYS A 146 0.56 -10.16 10.68
C LYS A 146 1.21 -8.78 10.83
N TYR A 147 0.83 -7.83 10.00
CA TYR A 147 1.29 -6.46 10.06
C TYR A 147 0.15 -5.49 9.74
N ILE A 148 0.25 -4.27 10.24
CA ILE A 148 -0.77 -3.24 10.07
C ILE A 148 -0.09 -1.94 9.70
N VAL A 149 -0.62 -1.25 8.67
CA VAL A 149 -0.05 -0.05 8.07
C VAL A 149 -1.12 1.05 8.06
N PRO A 150 -1.28 1.87 9.12
CA PRO A 150 -2.12 3.04 9.05
C PRO A 150 -1.49 4.14 8.19
N VAL A 151 -2.32 4.93 7.50
CA VAL A 151 -1.91 6.16 6.82
C VAL A 151 -1.60 7.23 7.88
N ALA A 152 -0.33 7.64 7.98
CA ALA A 152 0.10 8.68 8.90
C ALA A 152 -0.21 10.09 8.38
N GLU A 153 -0.13 10.29 7.08
CA GLU A 153 -0.53 11.51 6.38
C GLU A 153 -0.86 11.16 4.93
N HIS A 154 -2.06 11.54 4.48
CA HIS A 154 -2.47 11.37 3.08
C HIS A 154 -2.09 12.61 2.24
N HIS A 155 -2.45 12.63 0.96
CA HIS A 155 -2.23 13.77 0.05
C HIS A 155 -2.84 15.08 0.57
N ASP A 156 -3.86 14.99 1.43
CA ASP A 156 -4.58 16.11 2.03
C ASP A 156 -3.74 16.96 2.98
N GLY A 157 -2.57 16.47 3.41
CA GLY A 157 -1.65 17.17 4.27
C GLY A 157 -2.07 17.21 5.75
N PHE A 158 -3.09 16.42 6.15
CA PHE A 158 -3.48 16.29 7.55
C PHE A 158 -2.75 15.14 8.22
N SER A 159 -1.92 15.45 9.22
CA SER A 159 -1.13 14.44 9.94
C SER A 159 -1.99 13.75 11.00
N MET A 160 -2.16 12.43 10.90
CA MET A 160 -2.89 11.60 11.86
C MET A 160 -2.11 11.36 13.16
N TYR A 161 -1.00 12.03 13.36
CA TYR A 161 -0.05 11.88 14.45
C TYR A 161 0.32 13.24 15.06
N ASN A 162 0.97 13.23 16.23
CA ASN A 162 1.46 14.43 16.91
C ASN A 162 2.72 14.96 16.21
N SER A 163 2.54 15.68 15.09
CA SER A 163 3.63 16.35 14.39
C SER A 163 4.03 17.66 15.07
N LYS A 164 5.34 17.89 15.18
CA LYS A 164 5.90 19.19 15.58
C LYS A 164 6.08 20.13 14.39
N LEU A 165 6.14 19.57 13.18
CA LEU A 165 6.38 20.30 11.93
C LEU A 165 5.09 20.76 11.26
N ASN A 166 3.98 20.04 11.49
CA ASN A 166 2.68 20.31 10.89
C ASN A 166 1.64 20.66 11.98
N LYS A 167 1.17 21.90 12.00
CA LYS A 167 0.09 22.32 12.91
C LYS A 167 -1.27 21.69 12.60
N TRP A 168 -1.47 21.23 11.35
CA TRP A 168 -2.66 20.54 10.88
C TRP A 168 -2.55 19.05 11.20
N ASN A 169 -2.80 18.70 12.45
CA ASN A 169 -2.64 17.33 12.93
C ASN A 169 -3.74 16.91 13.91
N ALA A 170 -3.91 15.61 14.06
CA ALA A 170 -4.98 14.99 14.84
C ALA A 170 -4.92 15.27 16.36
N VAL A 171 -3.78 15.72 16.89
CA VAL A 171 -3.65 16.12 18.29
C VAL A 171 -4.16 17.55 18.49
N ASN A 172 -3.86 18.44 17.54
CA ASN A 172 -4.27 19.83 17.61
C ASN A 172 -5.73 20.05 17.21
N MET A 173 -6.26 19.21 16.32
CA MET A 173 -7.57 19.40 15.67
C MET A 173 -8.33 18.07 15.56
N GLY A 174 -9.62 18.13 15.22
CA GLY A 174 -10.44 16.94 15.01
C GLY A 174 -10.44 16.01 16.22
N PRO A 175 -9.84 14.80 16.13
CA PRO A 175 -9.86 13.77 17.16
C PRO A 175 -9.24 14.17 18.50
N LYS A 176 -8.33 15.13 18.53
CA LYS A 176 -7.53 15.50 19.71
C LYS A 176 -6.73 14.33 20.30
N LYS A 177 -6.23 13.45 19.43
CA LYS A 177 -5.51 12.22 19.79
C LYS A 177 -4.36 11.98 18.83
N ASP A 178 -3.28 11.37 19.33
CA ASP A 178 -2.22 10.78 18.48
C ASP A 178 -2.68 9.42 17.96
N ILE A 179 -3.39 9.41 16.83
CA ILE A 179 -3.99 8.19 16.26
C ILE A 179 -2.92 7.16 15.94
N ILE A 180 -1.80 7.58 15.32
CA ILE A 180 -0.70 6.68 14.97
C ILE A 180 -0.04 6.09 16.21
N GLY A 181 0.19 6.91 17.25
CA GLY A 181 0.75 6.43 18.52
C GLY A 181 -0.14 5.39 19.18
N LEU A 182 -1.45 5.64 19.26
CA LEU A 182 -2.42 4.71 19.85
C LEU A 182 -2.50 3.38 19.06
N LEU A 183 -2.48 3.45 17.74
CA LEU A 183 -2.46 2.23 16.89
C LEU A 183 -1.16 1.46 17.07
N LYS A 184 0.00 2.14 17.08
CA LYS A 184 1.30 1.50 17.33
C LYS A 184 1.28 0.70 18.63
N GLU A 185 0.87 1.33 19.73
CA GLU A 185 0.81 0.68 21.05
C GLU A 185 -0.10 -0.55 21.04
N ALA A 186 -1.29 -0.45 20.45
CA ALA A 186 -2.22 -1.57 20.34
C ALA A 186 -1.67 -2.71 19.46
N ILE A 187 -1.04 -2.38 18.32
CA ILE A 187 -0.46 -3.34 17.38
C ILE A 187 0.68 -4.14 18.04
N GLU A 188 1.62 -3.43 18.70
CA GLU A 188 2.75 -4.06 19.37
C GLU A 188 2.30 -4.89 20.59
N LYS A 189 1.30 -4.43 21.34
CA LYS A 189 0.68 -5.16 22.46
C LYS A 189 0.08 -6.50 22.01
N GLU A 190 -0.52 -6.56 20.85
CA GLU A 190 -1.08 -7.79 20.28
C GLU A 190 -0.03 -8.68 19.57
N GLY A 191 1.25 -8.29 19.57
CA GLY A 191 2.35 -9.02 18.96
C GLY A 191 2.35 -8.94 17.43
N LEU A 192 1.68 -7.95 16.86
CA LEU A 192 1.67 -7.68 15.43
C LEU A 192 2.77 -6.68 15.04
N ILE A 193 3.08 -6.63 13.75
CA ILE A 193 4.11 -5.74 13.24
C ILE A 193 3.49 -4.41 12.84
N PHE A 194 4.07 -3.33 13.38
CA PHE A 194 3.67 -1.97 13.07
C PHE A 194 4.45 -1.45 11.84
N GLY A 195 3.70 -1.01 10.83
CA GLY A 195 4.14 -0.18 9.73
C GLY A 195 3.39 1.14 9.70
N LEU A 196 3.71 2.01 8.78
CA LEU A 196 2.95 3.21 8.47
C LEU A 196 3.11 3.61 7.00
N SER A 197 2.22 4.47 6.49
CA SER A 197 2.38 5.07 5.17
C SER A 197 2.37 6.58 5.22
N THR A 198 3.00 7.19 4.23
CA THR A 198 2.97 8.63 4.00
C THR A 198 2.81 8.94 2.51
N HIS A 199 1.84 9.78 2.20
CA HIS A 199 1.49 10.23 0.83
C HIS A 199 1.77 11.73 0.67
N ARG A 200 2.63 12.31 1.55
CA ARG A 200 2.91 13.74 1.59
C ARG A 200 3.52 14.28 0.30
N ALA A 201 4.20 13.45 -0.48
CA ALA A 201 4.84 13.89 -1.71
C ALA A 201 3.87 14.58 -2.67
N GLU A 202 2.65 14.10 -2.77
CA GLU A 202 1.60 14.63 -3.64
C GLU A 202 1.00 15.94 -3.11
N ASN A 203 1.10 16.24 -1.81
CA ASN A 203 0.59 17.48 -1.22
C ASN A 203 1.18 18.74 -1.88
N ALA A 204 2.35 18.64 -2.51
CA ALA A 204 2.98 19.74 -3.24
C ALA A 204 2.07 20.40 -4.28
N TRP A 205 1.23 19.61 -4.96
CA TRP A 205 0.36 20.06 -6.07
C TRP A 205 -1.12 19.71 -5.87
N PHE A 206 -1.45 18.93 -4.87
CA PHE A 206 -2.76 18.31 -4.69
C PHE A 206 -3.93 19.31 -4.74
N TYR A 207 -3.74 20.50 -4.21
CA TYR A 207 -4.78 21.54 -4.14
C TYR A 207 -4.71 22.63 -5.22
N ASN A 208 -3.88 22.45 -6.25
CA ASN A 208 -3.65 23.49 -7.29
C ASN A 208 -4.92 23.94 -8.03
N GLY A 209 -5.95 23.09 -8.14
CA GLY A 209 -7.24 23.44 -8.73
C GLY A 209 -7.93 24.61 -8.05
N GLY A 210 -7.84 24.68 -6.72
CA GLY A 210 -8.44 25.76 -5.92
C GLY A 210 -7.84 27.15 -6.18
N MET A 211 -6.65 27.23 -6.78
CA MET A 211 -6.05 28.50 -7.18
C MET A 211 -6.76 29.16 -8.38
N LYS A 212 -7.59 28.41 -9.12
CA LYS A 212 -8.19 28.86 -10.39
C LYS A 212 -9.55 29.55 -10.22
N PHE A 213 -10.06 29.64 -9.00
CA PHE A 213 -11.36 30.27 -8.70
C PHE A 213 -11.41 30.69 -7.21
N PRO A 214 -12.38 31.52 -6.77
CA PRO A 214 -12.51 31.89 -5.37
C PRO A 214 -12.65 30.65 -4.47
N SER A 215 -11.65 30.43 -3.63
CA SER A 215 -11.60 29.30 -2.68
C SER A 215 -10.65 29.64 -1.53
N ASP A 216 -10.76 28.92 -0.43
CA ASP A 216 -9.87 29.01 0.72
C ASP A 216 -8.44 28.56 0.44
N VAL A 217 -8.21 27.81 -0.65
CA VAL A 217 -6.88 27.41 -1.12
C VAL A 217 -6.03 28.63 -1.52
N GLN A 218 -6.66 29.75 -1.91
CA GLN A 218 -5.96 30.99 -2.27
C GLN A 218 -5.33 31.69 -1.06
N ASP A 219 -5.77 31.38 0.16
CA ASP A 219 -5.16 31.90 1.38
C ASP A 219 -3.83 31.21 1.66
N SER A 220 -2.73 31.92 1.39
CA SER A 220 -1.37 31.42 1.58
C SER A 220 -1.00 31.14 3.05
N THR A 221 -1.78 31.61 4.02
CA THR A 221 -1.55 31.36 5.46
C THR A 221 -2.01 29.96 5.88
N ILE A 222 -2.81 29.27 5.05
CA ILE A 222 -3.29 27.91 5.28
C ILE A 222 -2.29 26.90 4.73
N SER A 223 -1.35 26.47 5.57
CA SER A 223 -0.28 25.54 5.18
C SER A 223 -0.77 24.11 4.90
N LEU A 224 -1.99 23.73 5.28
CA LEU A 224 -2.62 22.45 4.94
C LEU A 224 -2.57 22.17 3.44
N TYR A 225 -2.80 23.19 2.63
CA TYR A 225 -2.91 23.08 1.17
C TYR A 225 -1.57 22.99 0.45
N GLY A 226 -0.48 22.74 1.14
CA GLY A 226 0.84 22.53 0.58
C GLY A 226 1.35 23.70 -0.26
N ARG A 227 2.11 23.37 -1.30
CA ARG A 227 2.76 24.38 -2.16
C ARG A 227 1.88 24.87 -3.31
N ARG A 228 0.79 24.16 -3.63
CA ARG A 228 -0.16 24.51 -4.72
C ARG A 228 0.50 24.60 -6.09
N TYR A 229 1.59 23.84 -6.30
CA TYR A 229 2.32 23.85 -7.58
C TYR A 229 1.44 23.42 -8.76
N ASP A 230 1.68 24.01 -9.91
CA ASP A 230 1.08 23.55 -11.16
C ASP A 230 1.64 22.18 -11.51
N ASN A 231 0.75 21.19 -11.62
CA ASN A 231 1.10 19.80 -11.89
C ASN A 231 2.18 19.26 -10.92
N GLU A 232 2.89 18.23 -11.32
CA GLU A 232 3.92 17.55 -10.54
C GLU A 232 5.27 18.31 -10.53
N LYS A 233 5.24 19.62 -10.41
CA LYS A 233 6.46 20.40 -10.23
C LYS A 233 6.90 20.31 -8.77
N TYR A 234 8.15 19.91 -8.60
CA TYR A 234 8.80 19.84 -7.29
C TYR A 234 9.97 20.80 -7.22
N THR A 235 10.29 21.26 -6.01
CA THR A 235 11.46 22.07 -5.73
C THR A 235 12.31 21.40 -4.67
N GLU A 236 13.61 21.73 -4.62
CA GLU A 236 14.50 21.25 -3.57
C GLU A 236 14.02 21.64 -2.17
N ASP A 237 13.40 22.81 -2.03
CA ASP A 237 12.84 23.27 -0.76
C ASP A 237 11.70 22.37 -0.29
N PHE A 238 10.81 21.95 -1.19
CA PHE A 238 9.78 20.96 -0.88
C PHE A 238 10.38 19.59 -0.60
N ALA A 239 11.40 19.17 -1.34
CA ALA A 239 12.06 17.89 -1.10
C ALA A 239 12.72 17.82 0.30
N ARG A 240 13.28 18.94 0.77
CA ARG A 240 13.80 19.09 2.14
C ARG A 240 12.68 19.00 3.18
N GLU A 241 11.58 19.70 2.94
CA GLU A 241 10.39 19.64 3.78
C GLU A 241 9.87 18.21 3.88
N TRP A 242 9.66 17.54 2.74
CA TRP A 242 9.21 16.15 2.67
C TRP A 242 10.13 15.20 3.46
N LEU A 243 11.45 15.31 3.26
CA LEU A 243 12.41 14.47 3.96
C LEU A 243 12.39 14.71 5.47
N THR A 244 12.27 15.98 5.90
CA THR A 244 12.25 16.32 7.33
C THR A 244 11.00 15.75 8.02
N HIS A 245 9.84 15.82 7.38
CA HIS A 245 8.60 15.18 7.88
C HIS A 245 8.72 13.67 7.93
N THR A 246 9.34 13.06 6.91
CA THR A 246 9.55 11.61 6.89
C THR A 246 10.51 11.17 8.01
N TYR A 247 11.55 11.94 8.28
CA TYR A 247 12.44 11.71 9.42
C TYR A 247 11.72 11.86 10.76
N GLU A 248 10.84 12.87 10.91
CA GLU A 248 10.01 13.00 12.12
C GLU A 248 9.19 11.72 12.37
N LEU A 249 8.54 11.17 11.33
CA LEU A 249 7.74 9.94 11.43
C LEU A 249 8.56 8.75 11.90
N ILE A 250 9.68 8.45 11.22
CA ILE A 250 10.47 7.26 11.54
C ILE A 250 11.17 7.38 12.90
N ASN A 251 11.67 8.56 13.27
CA ASN A 251 12.31 8.76 14.56
C ASN A 251 11.33 8.68 15.73
N LYS A 252 10.08 9.07 15.50
CA LYS A 252 9.06 9.05 16.54
C LYS A 252 8.43 7.69 16.76
N TYR A 253 8.21 6.94 15.68
CA TYR A 253 7.43 5.71 15.76
C TYR A 253 8.23 4.44 15.48
N GLU A 254 9.42 4.55 14.92
CA GLU A 254 10.31 3.42 14.61
C GLU A 254 9.57 2.25 13.92
N PRO A 255 8.86 2.48 12.81
CA PRO A 255 8.10 1.43 12.14
C PRO A 255 9.01 0.36 11.56
N LYS A 256 8.53 -0.88 11.43
CA LYS A 256 9.22 -1.95 10.69
C LYS A 256 8.95 -1.92 9.19
N LEU A 257 7.93 -1.18 8.77
CA LEU A 257 7.59 -0.97 7.38
C LEU A 257 7.15 0.48 7.18
N ILE A 258 7.67 1.12 6.13
CA ILE A 258 7.17 2.40 5.65
C ILE A 258 6.77 2.26 4.18
N TRP A 259 5.57 2.71 3.88
CA TRP A 259 4.98 2.65 2.55
C TRP A 259 4.87 4.06 1.96
N PHE A 260 5.28 4.22 0.70
CA PHE A 260 5.20 5.46 -0.07
C PHE A 260 4.37 5.29 -1.32
N ASP A 261 3.63 6.33 -1.65
CA ASP A 261 2.91 6.40 -2.91
C ASP A 261 3.84 6.79 -4.08
N TRP A 262 3.29 6.94 -5.26
CA TRP A 262 3.97 6.90 -6.57
C TRP A 262 4.92 8.07 -6.89
N THR A 263 4.75 9.27 -6.35
CA THR A 263 5.53 10.45 -6.76
C THR A 263 6.94 10.55 -6.18
N VAL A 264 7.30 9.72 -5.22
CA VAL A 264 8.65 9.75 -4.62
C VAL A 264 9.77 9.42 -5.62
N ASN A 265 9.44 8.85 -6.78
CA ASN A 265 10.37 8.62 -7.90
C ASN A 265 10.62 9.88 -8.77
N ASN A 266 10.01 11.02 -8.46
CA ASN A 266 10.28 12.27 -9.16
C ASN A 266 11.76 12.64 -9.10
N PRO A 267 12.40 13.09 -10.20
CA PRO A 267 13.84 13.39 -10.23
C PRO A 267 14.33 14.37 -9.16
N VAL A 268 13.48 15.31 -8.72
CA VAL A 268 13.84 16.26 -7.64
C VAL A 268 13.78 15.60 -6.27
N LEU A 269 12.84 14.66 -6.05
CA LEU A 269 12.68 13.94 -4.78
C LEU A 269 13.69 12.78 -4.65
N MET A 270 14.08 12.15 -5.75
CA MET A 270 14.91 10.94 -5.75
C MET A 270 16.23 11.05 -4.95
N PRO A 271 17.03 12.14 -5.03
CA PRO A 271 18.22 12.28 -4.20
C PRO A 271 17.92 12.33 -2.68
N TYR A 272 16.76 12.87 -2.33
CA TYR A 272 16.28 12.93 -0.94
C TYR A 272 15.71 11.60 -0.49
N PHE A 273 15.09 10.85 -1.39
CA PHE A 273 14.65 9.48 -1.12
C PHE A 273 15.85 8.55 -0.86
N ASN A 274 16.95 8.68 -1.61
CA ASN A 274 18.17 7.93 -1.35
C ASN A 274 18.73 8.24 0.06
N LYS A 275 18.72 9.52 0.48
CA LYS A 275 19.10 9.93 1.82
C LYS A 275 18.17 9.31 2.88
N PHE A 276 16.87 9.31 2.61
CA PHE A 276 15.89 8.66 3.47
C PHE A 276 16.18 7.17 3.63
N MET A 277 16.41 6.43 2.51
CA MET A 277 16.68 5.00 2.55
C MET A 277 17.90 4.68 3.42
N ALA A 278 19.03 5.37 3.19
CA ALA A 278 20.23 5.19 3.98
C ALA A 278 19.99 5.51 5.46
N TYR A 279 19.34 6.63 5.76
CA TYR A 279 19.00 7.05 7.10
C TYR A 279 18.12 6.03 7.84
N TYR A 280 17.07 5.57 7.19
CA TYR A 280 16.11 4.61 7.78
C TYR A 280 16.77 3.26 8.05
N TYR A 281 17.57 2.75 7.12
CA TYR A 281 18.25 1.48 7.29
C TYR A 281 19.35 1.53 8.37
N ASN A 282 20.09 2.64 8.47
CA ASN A 282 21.05 2.84 9.57
C ASN A 282 20.35 2.91 10.94
N ASN A 283 19.27 3.71 11.06
CA ASN A 283 18.49 3.76 12.30
C ASN A 283 17.89 2.41 12.67
N ALA A 284 17.47 1.61 11.69
CA ALA A 284 16.96 0.26 11.94
C ALA A 284 18.00 -0.64 12.60
N LEU A 285 19.28 -0.52 12.24
CA LEU A 285 20.38 -1.22 12.92
C LEU A 285 20.47 -0.80 14.40
N ASP A 286 20.40 0.51 14.67
CA ASP A 286 20.45 1.05 16.03
C ASP A 286 19.24 0.60 16.87
N TRP A 287 18.06 0.46 16.25
CA TRP A 287 16.85 -0.06 16.90
C TRP A 287 16.85 -1.59 17.06
N GLY A 288 17.82 -2.30 16.50
CA GLY A 288 17.81 -3.76 16.43
C GLY A 288 16.63 -4.32 15.62
N LYS A 289 16.18 -3.60 14.60
CA LYS A 289 15.03 -3.96 13.75
C LYS A 289 15.48 -4.25 12.32
N ASN A 290 14.87 -5.24 11.69
CA ASN A 290 14.94 -5.43 10.25
C ASN A 290 13.70 -4.80 9.62
N VAL A 291 13.88 -3.89 8.69
CA VAL A 291 12.82 -3.02 8.17
C VAL A 291 12.62 -3.15 6.67
N VAL A 292 11.46 -2.69 6.20
CA VAL A 292 11.04 -2.72 4.79
C VAL A 292 10.60 -1.34 4.36
N VAL A 293 10.97 -0.95 3.13
CA VAL A 293 10.39 0.20 2.43
C VAL A 293 9.56 -0.31 1.26
N ASN A 294 8.30 0.11 1.17
CA ASN A 294 7.44 -0.17 0.01
C ASN A 294 7.37 1.05 -0.90
N THR A 295 7.52 0.83 -2.21
CA THR A 295 7.29 1.84 -3.24
C THR A 295 6.62 1.24 -4.46
N LYS A 296 6.00 2.08 -5.29
CA LYS A 296 5.28 1.61 -6.50
C LYS A 296 6.26 1.15 -7.59
N TYR A 297 7.12 2.03 -8.10
CA TYR A 297 8.05 1.75 -9.21
C TYR A 297 9.20 2.78 -9.25
N GLY A 298 10.20 2.52 -10.11
CA GLY A 298 11.28 3.46 -10.36
C GLY A 298 12.54 3.25 -9.52
N TYR A 299 12.61 2.16 -8.75
CA TYR A 299 13.75 1.82 -7.89
C TYR A 299 14.21 0.39 -8.10
N PRO A 300 15.48 0.05 -7.78
CA PRO A 300 15.96 -1.31 -7.83
C PRO A 300 15.13 -2.25 -6.92
N THR A 301 14.71 -3.40 -7.44
CA THR A 301 13.83 -4.34 -6.73
C THR A 301 14.51 -5.10 -5.60
N ASN A 302 15.84 -5.03 -5.50
CA ASN A 302 16.63 -5.66 -4.44
C ASN A 302 16.94 -4.74 -3.24
N VAL A 303 16.41 -3.52 -3.23
CA VAL A 303 16.60 -2.55 -2.12
C VAL A 303 15.32 -2.15 -1.41
N GLN A 304 14.17 -2.52 -1.95
CA GLN A 304 12.84 -2.17 -1.47
C GLN A 304 11.82 -3.22 -1.92
N VAL A 305 10.62 -3.21 -1.35
CA VAL A 305 9.51 -4.05 -1.78
C VAL A 305 8.66 -3.29 -2.80
N TRP A 306 8.59 -3.84 -4.02
CA TRP A 306 7.73 -3.28 -5.05
C TRP A 306 6.26 -3.56 -4.73
N ASP A 307 5.44 -2.52 -4.77
CA ASP A 307 4.00 -2.58 -4.55
C ASP A 307 3.23 -2.42 -5.87
N ILE A 308 2.32 -3.35 -6.15
CA ILE A 308 1.46 -3.34 -7.34
C ILE A 308 0.06 -2.94 -6.89
N GLU A 309 -0.31 -1.69 -7.15
CA GLU A 309 -1.60 -1.15 -6.72
C GLU A 309 -2.78 -1.87 -7.38
N ARG A 310 -3.72 -2.32 -6.54
CA ARG A 310 -4.99 -2.93 -6.95
C ARG A 310 -4.81 -3.96 -8.08
N GLY A 311 -3.78 -4.81 -7.96
CA GLY A 311 -3.47 -5.76 -9.01
C GLY A 311 -2.56 -6.90 -8.58
N LYS A 312 -1.97 -7.60 -9.52
CA LYS A 312 -1.17 -8.81 -9.26
C LYS A 312 -0.05 -8.99 -10.28
N SER A 313 1.04 -9.63 -9.86
CA SER A 313 2.05 -10.11 -10.79
C SER A 313 1.50 -11.27 -11.65
N GLY A 314 1.83 -11.27 -12.94
CA GLY A 314 1.56 -12.39 -13.84
C GLY A 314 2.53 -13.57 -13.68
N LYS A 315 3.63 -13.39 -12.94
CA LYS A 315 4.73 -14.35 -12.80
C LYS A 315 5.25 -14.43 -11.37
N MET A 316 6.00 -15.46 -11.03
CA MET A 316 6.76 -15.52 -9.79
C MET A 316 7.85 -14.44 -9.81
N MET A 317 8.01 -13.72 -8.69
CA MET A 317 9.00 -12.67 -8.54
C MET A 317 10.21 -13.18 -7.76
N GLN A 318 11.41 -12.77 -8.18
CA GLN A 318 12.66 -13.15 -7.53
C GLN A 318 12.75 -12.59 -6.11
N PHE A 319 12.36 -11.32 -5.94
CA PHE A 319 12.34 -10.64 -4.64
C PHE A 319 10.90 -10.57 -4.10
N PRO A 320 10.74 -10.45 -2.77
CA PRO A 320 9.43 -10.20 -2.18
C PRO A 320 8.80 -8.93 -2.75
N TRP A 321 7.51 -8.99 -3.02
CA TRP A 321 6.71 -7.88 -3.50
C TRP A 321 5.40 -7.80 -2.73
N GLN A 322 4.63 -6.76 -2.93
CA GLN A 322 3.35 -6.55 -2.26
C GLN A 322 2.28 -6.13 -3.27
N THR A 323 1.06 -6.47 -2.97
CA THR A 323 -0.13 -5.84 -3.55
C THR A 323 -0.87 -5.12 -2.43
N ASP A 324 -1.17 -3.85 -2.64
CA ASP A 324 -2.17 -3.16 -1.87
C ASP A 324 -3.52 -3.18 -2.63
N THR A 325 -4.59 -3.52 -1.93
CA THR A 325 -5.96 -3.47 -2.46
C THR A 325 -6.96 -3.17 -1.35
N SER A 326 -8.17 -2.73 -1.70
CA SER A 326 -9.20 -2.40 -0.71
C SER A 326 -10.29 -3.46 -0.65
N VAL A 327 -10.90 -3.61 0.54
CA VAL A 327 -12.18 -4.33 0.70
C VAL A 327 -13.25 -3.66 -0.16
N GLY A 328 -13.29 -2.33 -0.19
CA GLY A 328 -14.14 -1.56 -1.10
C GLY A 328 -13.68 -1.70 -2.57
N LYS A 329 -14.63 -1.78 -3.49
CA LYS A 329 -14.34 -1.88 -4.92
C LYS A 329 -13.88 -0.55 -5.53
N LYS A 330 -14.39 0.58 -5.03
CA LYS A 330 -14.15 1.90 -5.60
C LYS A 330 -13.13 2.71 -4.80
N SER A 331 -13.36 2.88 -3.49
CA SER A 331 -12.62 3.82 -2.65
C SER A 331 -11.62 3.12 -1.73
N TRP A 332 -10.55 3.84 -1.38
CA TRP A 332 -9.66 3.44 -0.27
C TRP A 332 -10.25 3.87 1.07
N SER A 333 -10.92 5.03 1.13
CA SER A 333 -11.61 5.51 2.34
C SER A 333 -13.06 5.06 2.39
N TYR A 334 -13.71 5.31 3.54
CA TYR A 334 -15.16 5.12 3.65
C TYR A 334 -15.93 6.07 2.73
N ILE A 335 -16.88 5.51 2.00
CA ILE A 335 -17.92 6.24 1.27
C ILE A 335 -19.28 5.58 1.50
N ASP A 336 -20.34 6.37 1.42
CA ASP A 336 -21.72 5.84 1.51
C ASP A 336 -22.04 5.00 0.25
N GLY A 337 -22.64 3.83 0.46
CA GLY A 337 -23.03 2.94 -0.61
C GLY A 337 -21.87 2.19 -1.29
N GLU A 338 -20.67 2.12 -0.66
CA GLU A 338 -19.55 1.32 -1.16
C GLU A 338 -19.90 -0.16 -1.30
N GLU A 339 -19.63 -0.73 -2.47
CA GLU A 339 -19.69 -2.17 -2.67
C GLU A 339 -18.38 -2.82 -2.24
N ASN A 340 -18.48 -3.89 -1.45
CA ASN A 340 -17.32 -4.67 -1.03
C ASN A 340 -17.03 -5.83 -1.98
N LYS A 341 -15.75 -6.19 -2.11
CA LYS A 341 -15.33 -7.46 -2.68
C LYS A 341 -15.80 -8.62 -1.80
N SER A 342 -16.09 -9.77 -2.41
CA SER A 342 -16.42 -10.97 -1.65
C SER A 342 -15.22 -11.51 -0.89
N PRO A 343 -15.42 -12.17 0.27
CA PRO A 343 -14.34 -12.89 0.95
C PRO A 343 -13.64 -13.92 0.06
N GLU A 344 -14.38 -14.62 -0.80
CA GLU A 344 -13.86 -15.59 -1.76
C GLU A 344 -12.85 -14.95 -2.71
N GLN A 345 -13.21 -13.81 -3.32
CA GLN A 345 -12.32 -13.07 -4.21
C GLN A 345 -11.01 -12.69 -3.50
N ILE A 346 -11.09 -12.15 -2.29
CA ILE A 346 -9.89 -11.73 -1.54
C ILE A 346 -9.03 -12.92 -1.13
N VAL A 347 -9.64 -14.05 -0.74
CA VAL A 347 -8.92 -15.30 -0.43
C VAL A 347 -8.21 -15.83 -1.67
N HIS A 348 -8.86 -15.87 -2.83
CA HIS A 348 -8.24 -16.28 -4.09
C HIS A 348 -7.08 -15.36 -4.49
N ASP A 349 -7.24 -14.04 -4.31
CA ASP A 349 -6.18 -13.06 -4.55
C ASP A 349 -4.99 -13.28 -3.62
N LEU A 350 -5.23 -13.48 -2.31
CA LEU A 350 -4.16 -13.80 -1.35
C LEU A 350 -3.38 -15.06 -1.75
N ILE A 351 -4.08 -16.12 -2.12
CA ILE A 351 -3.46 -17.39 -2.52
C ILE A 351 -2.60 -17.19 -3.77
N ASP A 352 -3.11 -16.49 -4.79
CA ASP A 352 -2.39 -16.22 -6.04
C ASP A 352 -1.14 -15.36 -5.79
N ILE A 353 -1.26 -14.29 -5.00
CA ILE A 353 -0.17 -13.40 -4.63
C ILE A 353 0.93 -14.15 -3.88
N VAL A 354 0.57 -14.94 -2.86
CA VAL A 354 1.52 -15.70 -2.05
C VAL A 354 2.27 -16.75 -2.86
N SER A 355 1.58 -17.43 -3.79
CA SER A 355 2.21 -18.42 -4.67
C SER A 355 3.27 -17.83 -5.61
N LYS A 356 3.26 -16.51 -5.79
CA LYS A 356 4.18 -15.74 -6.64
C LYS A 356 5.20 -14.90 -5.86
N ASN A 357 5.42 -15.22 -4.57
CA ASN A 357 6.34 -14.53 -3.65
C ASN A 357 5.84 -13.16 -3.15
N GLY A 358 4.53 -12.92 -3.17
CA GLY A 358 3.94 -11.66 -2.77
C GLY A 358 3.32 -11.68 -1.37
N ASN A 359 3.04 -10.48 -0.86
CA ASN A 359 2.21 -10.22 0.32
C ASN A 359 0.97 -9.43 -0.09
N LEU A 360 -0.15 -9.69 0.55
CA LEU A 360 -1.36 -8.89 0.40
C LEU A 360 -1.47 -7.88 1.55
N LEU A 361 -1.58 -6.60 1.22
CA LEU A 361 -1.91 -5.50 2.13
C LEU A 361 -3.35 -5.06 1.84
N LEU A 362 -4.31 -5.54 2.65
CA LEU A 362 -5.74 -5.34 2.46
C LEU A 362 -6.22 -4.09 3.20
N ASN A 363 -6.71 -3.12 2.46
CA ASN A 363 -7.18 -1.86 3.02
C ASN A 363 -8.63 -1.91 3.50
N ILE A 364 -8.88 -1.20 4.58
CA ILE A 364 -10.19 -0.81 5.08
C ILE A 364 -10.33 0.70 5.16
N GLY A 365 -11.55 1.20 5.02
CA GLY A 365 -11.92 2.61 5.20
C GLY A 365 -12.91 2.77 6.36
N PRO A 366 -12.47 3.15 7.57
CA PRO A 366 -13.37 3.43 8.67
C PRO A 366 -14.18 4.71 8.44
N ARG A 367 -15.38 4.79 9.06
CA ARG A 367 -16.17 6.04 9.12
C ARG A 367 -15.44 7.13 9.92
N ALA A 368 -15.83 8.37 9.68
CA ALA A 368 -15.24 9.53 10.37
C ALA A 368 -15.35 9.46 11.90
N ASP A 369 -16.35 8.77 12.44
CA ASP A 369 -16.53 8.56 13.89
C ASP A 369 -15.59 7.48 14.46
N GLY A 370 -14.86 6.74 13.61
CA GLY A 370 -13.96 5.66 13.99
C GLY A 370 -14.61 4.26 14.00
N THR A 371 -15.83 4.10 13.48
CA THR A 371 -16.43 2.78 13.33
C THR A 371 -16.01 2.12 12.02
N ILE A 372 -15.70 0.83 12.08
CA ILE A 372 -15.59 -0.04 10.90
C ILE A 372 -16.98 -0.60 10.62
N THR A 373 -17.41 -0.59 9.35
CA THR A 373 -18.76 -1.07 9.01
C THR A 373 -18.91 -2.57 9.26
N ASP A 374 -20.14 -3.01 9.52
CA ASP A 374 -20.39 -4.43 9.78
C ASP A 374 -20.12 -5.29 8.55
N GLU A 375 -20.31 -4.73 7.34
CA GLU A 375 -19.98 -5.39 6.08
C GLU A 375 -18.47 -5.62 5.95
N GLN A 376 -17.64 -4.61 6.23
CA GLN A 376 -16.18 -4.76 6.22
C GLN A 376 -15.71 -5.74 7.30
N LYS A 377 -16.29 -5.68 8.52
CA LYS A 377 -16.00 -6.66 9.59
C LYS A 377 -16.33 -8.09 9.15
N ALA A 378 -17.49 -8.30 8.51
CA ALA A 378 -17.90 -9.62 8.04
C ALA A 378 -16.92 -10.19 7.00
N VAL A 379 -16.44 -9.36 6.07
CA VAL A 379 -15.41 -9.75 5.09
C VAL A 379 -14.12 -10.16 5.81
N LEU A 380 -13.61 -9.33 6.72
CA LEU A 380 -12.38 -9.60 7.48
C LEU A 380 -12.48 -10.89 8.29
N LEU A 381 -13.57 -11.09 9.02
CA LEU A 381 -13.79 -12.28 9.84
C LEU A 381 -13.93 -13.56 8.99
N SER A 382 -14.51 -13.45 7.79
CA SER A 382 -14.61 -14.57 6.85
C SER A 382 -13.24 -15.01 6.34
N ILE A 383 -12.36 -14.05 6.01
CA ILE A 383 -10.97 -14.31 5.65
C ILE A 383 -10.23 -14.96 6.84
N GLY A 384 -10.42 -14.42 8.05
CA GLY A 384 -9.83 -14.98 9.27
C GLY A 384 -10.27 -16.42 9.56
N LYS A 385 -11.56 -16.72 9.35
CA LYS A 385 -12.08 -18.09 9.47
C LYS A 385 -11.39 -19.05 8.49
N TRP A 386 -11.20 -18.63 7.25
CA TRP A 386 -10.48 -19.43 6.24
C TRP A 386 -9.01 -19.61 6.63
N LEU A 387 -8.33 -18.55 7.08
CA LEU A 387 -6.93 -18.60 7.50
C LEU A 387 -6.67 -19.43 8.77
N LYS A 388 -7.66 -19.56 9.66
CA LYS A 388 -7.57 -20.48 10.81
C LYS A 388 -7.42 -21.94 10.37
N VAL A 389 -7.99 -22.31 9.24
CA VAL A 389 -7.89 -23.65 8.65
C VAL A 389 -6.65 -23.78 7.76
N ASN A 390 -6.43 -22.82 6.87
CA ASN A 390 -5.46 -22.92 5.77
C ASN A 390 -4.17 -22.11 6.00
N GLY A 391 -4.02 -21.41 7.13
CA GLY A 391 -2.90 -20.51 7.38
C GLY A 391 -1.53 -21.20 7.33
N GLU A 392 -1.46 -22.51 7.60
CA GLU A 392 -0.23 -23.30 7.45
C GLU A 392 0.28 -23.31 6.00
N ALA A 393 -0.63 -23.30 5.02
CA ALA A 393 -0.32 -23.24 3.60
C ALA A 393 0.03 -21.81 3.09
N ILE A 394 -0.10 -20.80 3.96
CA ILE A 394 0.11 -19.38 3.63
C ILE A 394 1.33 -18.83 4.38
N TYR A 395 1.29 -18.80 5.72
CA TYR A 395 2.30 -18.15 6.53
C TYR A 395 3.61 -18.94 6.60
N GLY A 396 4.73 -18.22 6.47
CA GLY A 396 6.06 -18.82 6.52
C GLY A 396 6.37 -19.73 5.34
N THR A 397 5.57 -19.67 4.27
CA THR A 397 5.79 -20.47 3.06
C THR A 397 6.67 -19.73 2.04
N ARG A 398 7.18 -20.49 1.09
CA ARG A 398 7.95 -19.99 -0.07
C ARG A 398 7.33 -20.52 -1.36
N CYS A 399 7.72 -19.93 -2.48
CA CYS A 399 7.29 -20.39 -3.79
C CYS A 399 7.87 -21.78 -4.10
N TRP A 400 7.11 -22.57 -4.83
CA TRP A 400 7.61 -23.79 -5.45
C TRP A 400 8.19 -23.47 -6.84
N LYS A 401 8.73 -24.47 -7.56
CA LYS A 401 9.22 -24.33 -8.94
C LYS A 401 8.17 -23.83 -9.94
N LYS A 402 6.89 -23.84 -9.58
CA LYS A 402 5.73 -23.40 -10.34
C LYS A 402 4.70 -22.81 -9.39
N PHE A 403 4.11 -21.66 -9.74
CA PHE A 403 3.14 -21.01 -8.85
C PHE A 403 1.76 -21.69 -8.85
N GLY A 404 1.40 -22.41 -9.90
CA GLY A 404 0.08 -23.06 -9.98
C GLY A 404 -0.16 -23.83 -11.25
N GLU A 405 -1.34 -24.43 -11.32
CA GLU A 405 -1.91 -25.13 -12.49
C GLU A 405 -3.36 -24.75 -12.66
N GLY A 406 -3.92 -25.07 -13.81
CA GLY A 406 -5.28 -24.79 -14.24
C GLY A 406 -5.31 -23.98 -15.51
N ASP A 407 -6.49 -23.92 -16.13
CA ASP A 407 -6.69 -23.26 -17.42
C ASP A 407 -7.27 -21.83 -17.25
N THR A 408 -7.65 -21.46 -16.01
CA THR A 408 -8.20 -20.13 -15.71
C THR A 408 -7.08 -19.13 -15.45
N GLU A 409 -6.99 -18.11 -16.31
CA GLU A 409 -6.01 -17.03 -16.14
C GLU A 409 -6.44 -16.07 -15.04
N ALA A 410 -5.51 -15.78 -14.11
CA ALA A 410 -5.67 -14.70 -13.16
C ALA A 410 -5.46 -13.33 -13.84
N THR A 411 -6.14 -12.29 -13.36
CA THR A 411 -5.84 -10.92 -13.76
C THR A 411 -4.41 -10.54 -13.40
N LYS A 412 -3.79 -9.65 -14.18
CA LYS A 412 -2.41 -9.20 -13.99
C LYS A 412 -2.27 -7.70 -14.26
N GLY A 413 -1.25 -7.10 -13.67
CA GLY A 413 -1.01 -5.65 -13.75
C GLY A 413 -1.76 -4.88 -12.69
N ALA A 414 -1.46 -3.58 -12.57
CA ALA A 414 -2.13 -2.68 -11.65
C ALA A 414 -3.60 -2.42 -12.06
N PHE A 415 -4.45 -2.06 -11.09
CA PHE A 415 -5.87 -1.74 -11.27
C PHE A 415 -6.70 -2.85 -11.96
N SER A 416 -6.36 -4.11 -11.69
CA SER A 416 -7.01 -5.28 -12.29
C SER A 416 -7.80 -6.14 -11.26
N ASP A 417 -8.02 -5.65 -10.05
CA ASP A 417 -8.54 -6.38 -8.90
C ASP A 417 -10.07 -6.41 -8.74
N ASN A 418 -10.82 -5.70 -9.61
CA ASN A 418 -12.28 -5.59 -9.47
C ASN A 418 -13.09 -6.74 -10.09
N ALA A 419 -12.46 -7.56 -10.94
CA ALA A 419 -13.13 -8.69 -11.57
C ALA A 419 -13.01 -9.94 -10.70
N ALA A 420 -14.14 -10.49 -10.26
CA ALA A 420 -14.18 -11.82 -9.68
C ALA A 420 -13.93 -12.88 -10.77
N ILE A 421 -13.07 -13.85 -10.48
CA ILE A 421 -12.70 -14.93 -11.39
C ILE A 421 -13.37 -16.22 -10.93
N ALA A 422 -14.10 -16.88 -11.83
CA ALA A 422 -14.71 -18.18 -11.56
C ALA A 422 -13.67 -19.29 -11.77
N TYR A 423 -13.00 -19.69 -10.69
CA TYR A 423 -12.06 -20.79 -10.70
C TYR A 423 -12.79 -22.15 -10.64
N THR A 424 -12.11 -23.20 -11.15
CA THR A 424 -12.52 -24.58 -11.09
C THR A 424 -11.69 -25.39 -10.10
N ALA A 425 -12.05 -26.61 -9.83
CA ALA A 425 -11.25 -27.54 -9.02
C ALA A 425 -9.96 -28.02 -9.70
N GLN A 426 -9.71 -27.63 -10.94
CA GLN A 426 -8.44 -27.87 -11.65
C GLN A 426 -7.50 -26.68 -11.53
N ASP A 427 -8.02 -25.53 -11.05
CA ASP A 427 -7.22 -24.34 -10.80
C ASP A 427 -6.64 -24.41 -9.38
N MET A 428 -5.33 -24.36 -9.29
CA MET A 428 -4.62 -24.48 -8.02
C MET A 428 -3.39 -23.59 -7.95
N ARG A 429 -2.95 -23.31 -6.72
CA ARG A 429 -1.71 -22.59 -6.45
C ARG A 429 -0.83 -23.41 -5.52
N PHE A 430 0.48 -23.20 -5.60
CA PHE A 430 1.46 -23.97 -4.85
C PHE A 430 2.28 -23.10 -3.92
N THR A 431 2.48 -23.57 -2.70
CA THR A 431 3.44 -23.03 -1.74
C THR A 431 4.22 -24.18 -1.11
N THR A 432 5.40 -23.89 -0.53
CA THR A 432 6.24 -24.88 0.12
C THR A 432 6.70 -24.44 1.51
N LYS A 433 6.85 -25.41 2.40
CA LYS A 433 7.48 -25.22 3.70
C LYS A 433 8.14 -26.53 4.13
N ASP A 434 9.44 -26.48 4.40
CA ASP A 434 10.23 -27.66 4.75
C ASP A 434 10.11 -28.80 3.71
N ASN A 435 9.59 -29.96 4.10
CA ASN A 435 9.36 -31.11 3.23
C ASN A 435 7.94 -31.16 2.65
N ASP A 436 7.15 -30.12 2.86
CA ASP A 436 5.74 -30.10 2.50
C ASP A 436 5.51 -29.18 1.29
N LEU A 437 4.72 -29.67 0.34
CA LEU A 437 4.11 -28.90 -0.73
C LEU A 437 2.62 -28.74 -0.41
N TYR A 438 2.14 -27.51 -0.43
CA TYR A 438 0.72 -27.22 -0.33
C TYR A 438 0.15 -26.98 -1.72
N ALA A 439 -0.80 -27.83 -2.12
CA ALA A 439 -1.61 -27.62 -3.31
C ALA A 439 -2.95 -27.00 -2.86
N ILE A 440 -3.12 -25.71 -3.10
CA ILE A 440 -4.29 -24.96 -2.69
C ILE A 440 -5.26 -24.94 -3.87
N ILE A 441 -6.33 -25.72 -3.81
CA ILE A 441 -7.33 -25.87 -4.85
C ILE A 441 -8.38 -24.77 -4.69
N LEU A 442 -8.64 -24.04 -5.78
CA LEU A 442 -9.46 -22.82 -5.74
C LEU A 442 -10.97 -23.06 -5.84
N ASN A 443 -11.40 -24.31 -6.03
CA ASN A 443 -12.81 -24.69 -5.94
C ASN A 443 -12.96 -26.18 -5.57
N TRP A 444 -14.13 -26.57 -5.09
CA TRP A 444 -14.42 -27.95 -4.72
C TRP A 444 -14.89 -28.78 -5.91
N SER A 445 -14.57 -30.07 -5.92
CA SER A 445 -15.10 -31.03 -6.90
C SER A 445 -15.32 -32.41 -6.28
N ASP A 446 -16.47 -32.99 -6.51
CA ASP A 446 -16.77 -34.39 -6.12
C ASP A 446 -15.98 -35.41 -6.95
N ASN A 447 -15.41 -34.98 -8.10
CA ASN A 447 -14.61 -35.84 -9.00
C ASN A 447 -13.10 -35.82 -8.66
N GLY A 448 -12.69 -35.10 -7.62
CA GLY A 448 -11.28 -34.95 -7.28
C GLY A 448 -10.52 -33.97 -8.18
N THR A 449 -9.20 -33.99 -8.09
CA THR A 449 -8.30 -33.13 -8.88
C THR A 449 -7.06 -33.89 -9.36
N LEU A 450 -6.40 -33.37 -10.41
CA LEU A 450 -5.15 -33.89 -10.96
C LEU A 450 -4.06 -32.82 -10.90
N ILE A 451 -2.99 -33.09 -10.15
CA ILE A 451 -1.80 -32.23 -10.09
C ILE A 451 -0.78 -32.77 -11.10
N LYS A 452 -0.76 -32.18 -12.30
CA LYS A 452 0.08 -32.65 -13.42
C LYS A 452 1.58 -32.56 -13.11
N SER A 453 2.02 -31.52 -12.40
CA SER A 453 3.42 -31.31 -12.01
C SER A 453 3.95 -32.31 -10.97
N LEU A 454 3.11 -33.20 -10.45
CA LEU A 454 3.48 -34.28 -9.53
C LEU A 454 3.36 -35.66 -10.18
N ASN A 455 3.67 -35.77 -11.48
CA ASN A 455 3.81 -37.06 -12.13
C ASN A 455 5.08 -37.80 -11.65
N LYS A 456 5.20 -39.07 -11.94
CA LYS A 456 6.31 -39.91 -11.46
C LYS A 456 7.69 -39.41 -11.90
N GLU A 457 7.80 -38.86 -13.11
CA GLU A 457 9.06 -38.34 -13.66
C GLU A 457 9.48 -37.03 -12.99
N SER A 458 8.53 -36.08 -12.78
CA SER A 458 8.81 -34.72 -12.28
C SER A 458 9.27 -34.65 -10.84
N ILE A 459 9.04 -35.71 -10.03
CA ILE A 459 9.48 -35.81 -8.64
C ILE A 459 10.57 -36.89 -8.44
N ALA A 460 11.17 -37.39 -9.52
CA ALA A 460 12.08 -38.54 -9.70
C ALA A 460 12.75 -39.10 -8.41
N ASP A 461 13.29 -38.25 -7.56
CA ASP A 461 14.01 -38.63 -6.35
C ASP A 461 13.25 -38.42 -5.05
N ALA A 462 12.07 -37.82 -5.07
CA ALA A 462 11.24 -37.57 -3.88
C ALA A 462 10.05 -38.51 -3.87
N LYS A 463 9.71 -39.03 -2.68
CA LYS A 463 8.54 -39.91 -2.52
C LYS A 463 7.51 -39.19 -1.68
N ILE A 464 6.26 -39.18 -2.14
CA ILE A 464 5.11 -38.75 -1.34
C ILE A 464 4.93 -39.75 -0.20
N VAL A 465 4.97 -39.25 1.03
CA VAL A 465 4.82 -40.05 2.24
C VAL A 465 3.38 -39.98 2.74
N ARG A 466 2.77 -38.80 2.64
CA ARG A 466 1.44 -38.55 3.19
C ARG A 466 0.74 -37.39 2.47
N ILE A 467 -0.58 -37.48 2.37
CA ILE A 467 -1.44 -36.38 1.91
C ILE A 467 -2.56 -36.19 2.91
N ASN A 468 -2.77 -34.94 3.31
CA ASN A 468 -3.86 -34.52 4.19
C ASN A 468 -4.56 -33.30 3.60
N LEU A 469 -5.87 -33.16 3.86
CA LEU A 469 -6.58 -31.91 3.65
C LEU A 469 -6.58 -31.12 4.95
N LEU A 470 -6.13 -29.86 4.93
CA LEU A 470 -6.14 -29.02 6.13
C LEU A 470 -7.58 -28.82 6.63
N GLY A 471 -7.76 -28.96 7.94
CA GLY A 471 -9.08 -28.88 8.60
C GLY A 471 -9.96 -30.13 8.46
N SER A 472 -9.42 -31.24 7.92
CA SER A 472 -10.12 -32.52 7.84
C SER A 472 -9.28 -33.65 8.42
N ASP A 473 -9.92 -34.53 9.20
CA ASP A 473 -9.33 -35.77 9.70
C ASP A 473 -9.63 -36.97 8.79
N GLU A 474 -10.39 -36.77 7.69
CA GLU A 474 -10.73 -37.82 6.75
C GLU A 474 -9.49 -38.28 5.99
N LYS A 475 -9.40 -39.60 5.79
CA LYS A 475 -8.32 -40.18 4.96
C LYS A 475 -8.49 -39.76 3.51
N ILE A 476 -7.41 -39.23 2.93
CA ILE A 476 -7.38 -38.83 1.52
C ILE A 476 -6.92 -40.01 0.66
N ASP A 477 -7.75 -40.40 -0.30
CA ASP A 477 -7.37 -41.38 -1.31
C ASP A 477 -6.66 -40.67 -2.46
N TRP A 478 -5.48 -41.19 -2.82
CA TRP A 478 -4.66 -40.62 -3.86
C TRP A 478 -3.89 -41.69 -4.65
N LYS A 479 -3.56 -41.35 -5.88
CA LYS A 479 -2.74 -42.25 -6.76
C LYS A 479 -1.81 -41.40 -7.60
N GLN A 480 -0.53 -41.70 -7.53
CA GLN A 480 0.46 -41.15 -8.45
C GLN A 480 0.48 -41.95 -9.77
N THR A 481 0.36 -41.25 -10.89
CA THR A 481 0.35 -41.78 -12.25
C THR A 481 1.38 -41.07 -13.10
N ASP A 482 1.55 -41.52 -14.34
CA ASP A 482 2.43 -40.85 -15.31
C ASP A 482 1.85 -39.50 -15.79
N GLU A 483 0.53 -39.28 -15.63
CA GLU A 483 -0.15 -38.00 -15.92
C GLU A 483 -0.03 -36.97 -14.78
N GLY A 484 0.19 -37.44 -13.53
CA GLY A 484 0.21 -36.60 -12.35
C GLY A 484 -0.24 -37.33 -11.09
N LEU A 485 -0.47 -36.53 -10.03
CA LEU A 485 -1.03 -36.99 -8.79
C LEU A 485 -2.54 -36.78 -8.78
N LYS A 486 -3.30 -37.88 -8.79
CA LYS A 486 -4.78 -37.86 -8.64
C LYS A 486 -5.13 -37.86 -7.16
N ILE A 487 -5.97 -36.94 -6.70
CA ILE A 487 -6.43 -36.80 -5.32
C ILE A 487 -7.95 -36.79 -5.32
N SER A 488 -8.56 -37.64 -4.49
CA SER A 488 -10.00 -37.60 -4.24
C SER A 488 -10.31 -36.64 -3.10
N PHE A 489 -11.36 -35.86 -3.24
CA PHE A 489 -11.84 -35.00 -2.14
C PHE A 489 -12.60 -35.83 -1.10
N PRO A 490 -12.53 -35.50 0.20
CA PRO A 490 -13.36 -36.16 1.20
C PRO A 490 -14.84 -35.75 1.06
N GLN A 491 -15.71 -36.37 1.85
CA GLN A 491 -17.14 -36.08 1.78
C GLN A 491 -17.51 -34.70 2.35
N ASN A 492 -16.79 -34.26 3.37
CA ASN A 492 -17.09 -33.02 4.08
C ASN A 492 -16.10 -31.91 3.70
N LYS A 493 -16.62 -30.75 3.32
CA LYS A 493 -15.83 -29.53 3.13
C LYS A 493 -15.35 -28.99 4.48
N PRO A 494 -14.04 -28.81 4.72
CA PRO A 494 -13.54 -28.30 5.99
C PRO A 494 -13.74 -26.79 6.15
N CYS A 495 -13.90 -26.07 5.06
CA CYS A 495 -14.04 -24.60 5.02
C CYS A 495 -14.71 -24.16 3.72
N GLU A 496 -14.82 -22.83 3.53
CA GLU A 496 -15.28 -22.21 2.29
C GLU A 496 -14.10 -21.78 1.41
N TYR A 497 -14.35 -21.36 0.18
CA TYR A 497 -13.53 -20.65 -0.79
C TYR A 497 -12.41 -21.46 -1.45
N ALA A 498 -11.46 -22.03 -0.70
CA ALA A 498 -10.32 -22.78 -1.22
C ALA A 498 -9.82 -23.83 -0.21
N TYR A 499 -9.15 -24.88 -0.72
CA TYR A 499 -8.88 -26.11 0.02
C TYR A 499 -7.41 -26.52 -0.13
N SER A 500 -6.67 -26.60 0.97
CA SER A 500 -5.23 -26.86 0.97
C SER A 500 -4.90 -28.31 1.23
N PHE A 501 -4.44 -29.04 0.22
CA PHE A 501 -3.85 -30.36 0.39
C PHE A 501 -2.37 -30.22 0.78
N LYS A 502 -2.01 -30.70 1.96
CA LYS A 502 -0.64 -30.83 2.45
C LYS A 502 -0.07 -32.14 1.92
N ILE A 503 0.92 -32.06 1.06
CA ILE A 503 1.62 -33.20 0.44
C ILE A 503 3.01 -33.28 1.04
N SER A 504 3.23 -34.24 1.95
CA SER A 504 4.50 -34.44 2.63
C SER A 504 5.40 -35.39 1.87
N PHE A 505 6.68 -35.00 1.72
CA PHE A 505 7.70 -35.80 1.04
C PHE A 505 8.75 -36.32 2.02
N ASN A 506 9.47 -37.36 1.61
CA ASN A 506 10.58 -37.92 2.39
C ASN A 506 11.84 -37.04 2.40
N LYS A 507 11.88 -35.96 1.63
CA LYS A 507 12.96 -34.95 1.56
C LYS A 507 12.40 -33.62 1.10
N LYS A 508 13.18 -32.54 1.27
CA LYS A 508 12.81 -31.17 0.86
C LYS A 508 12.48 -31.15 -0.65
N VAL A 509 11.30 -30.65 -0.97
CA VAL A 509 10.80 -30.51 -2.34
C VAL A 509 11.23 -29.12 -2.81
N GLY A 510 12.37 -29.09 -3.49
CA GLY A 510 13.06 -27.94 -4.04
C GLY A 510 12.43 -26.55 -3.87
N GLU A 511 13.08 -25.71 -3.08
CA GLU A 511 12.89 -24.27 -3.17
C GLU A 511 13.50 -23.82 -4.49
N HIS A 512 12.70 -23.29 -5.41
CA HIS A 512 13.20 -22.71 -6.64
C HIS A 512 12.91 -21.22 -6.70
N LEU A 513 13.84 -20.45 -6.13
CA LEU A 513 14.19 -19.12 -6.64
C LEU A 513 15.73 -19.07 -6.83
N LYS A 514 16.32 -20.10 -7.47
CA LYS A 514 17.66 -19.96 -8.05
C LYS A 514 17.51 -19.78 -9.54
N SER A 515 17.62 -18.51 -9.94
CA SER A 515 18.06 -17.99 -11.23
C SER A 515 17.51 -18.68 -12.50
N GLU A 516 16.34 -18.28 -12.95
CA GLU A 516 16.32 -17.76 -14.32
C GLU A 516 16.31 -16.24 -14.19
N ALA A 517 17.45 -15.64 -14.52
CA ALA A 517 17.55 -14.21 -14.71
C ALA A 517 16.56 -13.87 -15.83
N VAL A 518 15.40 -13.37 -15.45
CA VAL A 518 14.49 -12.76 -16.40
C VAL A 518 15.11 -11.41 -16.70
N ASN A 519 15.87 -11.34 -17.78
CA ASN A 519 16.18 -10.09 -18.44
C ASN A 519 14.84 -9.43 -18.76
N GLU A 520 14.60 -8.26 -18.17
CA GLU A 520 13.53 -7.34 -18.54
C GLU A 520 13.73 -6.78 -19.92
#